data_9bc631bf821123a4a329509003074673
#
_entry.id   9bc631bf821123a4a329509003074673
#
_cell.length_a   1.000
_cell.length_b   1.000
_cell.length_c   1.000
_cell.angle_alpha   90.00
_cell.angle_beta   90.00
_cell.angle_gamma   90.00
#
_symmetry.space_group_name_H-M   'P 1'
#
loop_
_entity.id
_entity.type
_entity.pdbx_description
1 polymer ?
#
loop_
_entity_poly.entity_id
_entity_poly.type
_entity_poly.pdbx_seq_one_letter_code
_entity_poly.pdbx_strand_id
1 'polypeptide(L)'
;RLSMVLAHQDLTQFPRELLAAVSANARNKVYFQVAPEDARILGRHTLPELDEHDLSHLDAYTAAARLVVAGRVTPAFTLRTRPPRPVIGEATAIRQAAAARVAPQDTSAIDDLVKRLANKPDEQRRHQRSQRTPTTT
;
A
#
# COMPACT_ATOMS: atom_id res chain seq x y z
N ARG A 1 12.75 10.47 -8.66
CA ARG A 1 12.15 10.17 -7.33
C ARG A 1 10.85 9.42 -7.56
N LEU A 2 10.65 8.30 -6.91
CA LEU A 2 9.41 7.54 -6.96
C LEU A 2 8.56 7.93 -5.73
N SER A 3 7.28 8.26 -5.95
CA SER A 3 6.29 8.42 -4.90
C SER A 3 5.34 7.23 -4.95
N MET A 4 4.98 6.70 -3.79
CA MET A 4 4.10 5.55 -3.67
C MET A 4 3.00 5.85 -2.67
N VAL A 5 1.76 5.48 -3.02
CA VAL A 5 0.60 5.49 -2.12
C VAL A 5 0.19 4.04 -1.90
N LEU A 6 0.12 3.64 -0.64
CA LEU A 6 -0.35 2.32 -0.23
C LEU A 6 -1.69 2.50 0.49
N ALA A 7 -2.70 1.74 0.07
CA ALA A 7 -3.98 1.65 0.74
C ALA A 7 -4.23 0.20 1.15
N HIS A 8 -4.70 0.00 2.38
CA HIS A 8 -4.91 -1.32 2.95
C HIS A 8 -6.09 -1.33 3.92
N GLN A 9 -6.81 -2.43 4.00
CA GLN A 9 -7.99 -2.54 4.86
C GLN A 9 -7.69 -3.24 6.19
N ASP A 10 -6.70 -4.13 6.21
CA ASP A 10 -6.43 -5.03 7.33
C ASP A 10 -4.93 -5.32 7.43
N LEU A 11 -4.33 -5.06 8.60
CA LEU A 11 -2.91 -5.28 8.84
C LEU A 11 -2.53 -6.76 8.94
N THR A 12 -3.47 -7.65 9.22
CA THR A 12 -3.20 -9.09 9.36
C THR A 12 -2.76 -9.73 8.04
N GLN A 13 -3.12 -9.13 6.91
CA GLN A 13 -2.71 -9.60 5.58
C GLN A 13 -1.26 -9.26 5.24
N PHE A 14 -0.61 -8.37 6.01
CA PHE A 14 0.79 -8.05 5.80
C PHE A 14 1.73 -9.07 6.47
N PRO A 15 2.76 -9.56 5.78
CA PRO A 15 3.90 -10.16 6.44
C PRO A 15 4.48 -9.17 7.47
N ARG A 16 4.86 -9.66 8.64
CA ARG A 16 5.37 -8.82 9.74
C ARG A 16 6.53 -7.91 9.33
N GLU A 17 7.42 -8.43 8.50
CA GLU A 17 8.57 -7.68 7.97
C GLU A 17 8.13 -6.52 7.08
N LEU A 18 7.13 -6.75 6.21
CA LEU A 18 6.59 -5.71 5.35
C LEU A 18 5.85 -4.64 6.15
N LEU A 19 5.07 -5.05 7.16
CA LEU A 19 4.39 -4.11 8.06
C LEU A 19 5.39 -3.22 8.79
N ALA A 20 6.49 -3.78 9.28
CA ALA A 20 7.55 -3.03 9.94
C ALA A 20 8.22 -2.04 8.98
N ALA A 21 8.53 -2.47 7.76
CA ALA A 21 9.14 -1.63 6.74
C ALA A 21 8.21 -0.47 6.31
N VAL A 22 6.93 -0.75 6.06
CA VAL A 22 5.93 0.28 5.74
C VAL A 22 5.75 1.24 6.90
N SER A 23 5.63 0.72 8.13
CA SER A 23 5.46 1.54 9.34
C SER A 23 6.61 2.53 9.54
N ALA A 24 7.85 2.11 9.27
CA ALA A 24 9.05 2.94 9.42
C ALA A 24 9.19 3.98 8.29
N ASN A 25 8.88 3.61 7.04
CA ASN A 25 9.19 4.42 5.87
C ASN A 25 8.03 5.29 5.36
N ALA A 26 6.76 4.86 5.58
CA ALA A 26 5.60 5.66 5.23
C ALA A 26 5.41 6.78 6.24
N ARG A 27 6.00 7.94 5.97
CA ARG A 27 5.99 9.10 6.89
C ARG A 27 4.63 9.79 6.96
N ASN A 28 3.88 9.82 5.85
CA ASN A 28 2.50 10.29 5.80
C ASN A 28 1.58 9.11 6.09
N LYS A 29 0.71 9.28 7.06
CA LYS A 29 -0.22 8.24 7.50
C LYS A 29 -1.62 8.83 7.62
N VAL A 30 -2.60 8.09 7.10
CA VAL A 30 -4.02 8.41 7.19
C VAL A 30 -4.76 7.14 7.56
N TYR A 31 -5.52 7.18 8.62
CA TYR A 31 -6.28 6.04 9.14
C TYR A 31 -7.77 6.42 9.19
N PHE A 32 -8.60 5.69 8.48
CA PHE A 32 -10.02 5.65 8.75
C PHE A 32 -10.28 4.76 9.95
N GLN A 33 -11.53 4.59 10.35
CA GLN A 33 -11.88 3.70 11.43
C GLN A 33 -11.26 2.31 11.19
N VAL A 34 -10.56 1.79 12.19
CA VAL A 34 -9.89 0.50 12.14
C VAL A 34 -10.40 -0.44 13.24
N ALA A 35 -10.16 -1.73 13.08
CA ALA A 35 -10.46 -2.71 14.12
C ALA A 35 -9.61 -2.45 15.38
N PRO A 36 -10.10 -2.80 16.58
CA PRO A 36 -9.38 -2.55 17.84
C PRO A 36 -7.96 -3.17 17.87
N GLU A 37 -7.77 -4.32 17.23
CA GLU A 37 -6.47 -5.00 17.11
C GLU A 37 -5.47 -4.14 16.34
N ASP A 38 -5.90 -3.57 15.22
CA ASP A 38 -5.08 -2.68 14.40
C ASP A 38 -4.86 -1.34 15.08
N ALA A 39 -5.86 -0.81 15.80
CA ALA A 39 -5.78 0.43 16.56
C ALA A 39 -4.64 0.40 17.60
N ARG A 40 -4.43 -0.73 18.26
CA ARG A 40 -3.31 -0.92 19.21
C ARG A 40 -1.94 -0.78 18.55
N ILE A 41 -1.83 -1.27 17.31
CA ILE A 41 -0.57 -1.20 16.55
C ILE A 41 -0.35 0.21 16.01
N LEU A 42 -1.42 0.83 15.50
CA LEU A 42 -1.38 2.12 14.79
C LEU A 42 -1.36 3.32 15.74
N GLY A 43 -1.99 3.20 16.91
CA GLY A 43 -2.12 4.29 17.91
C GLY A 43 -0.79 4.90 18.31
N ARG A 44 0.30 4.09 18.35
CA ARG A 44 1.65 4.64 18.62
C ARG A 44 2.11 5.72 17.63
N HIS A 45 1.48 5.81 16.47
CA HIS A 45 1.81 6.82 15.47
C HIS A 45 0.96 8.09 15.61
N THR A 46 -0.09 8.06 16.41
CA THR A 46 -1.03 9.17 16.59
C THR A 46 -1.01 9.76 18.01
N LEU A 47 -0.37 9.07 18.96
CA LEU A 47 -0.17 9.58 20.30
C LEU A 47 0.71 10.86 20.28
N PRO A 48 0.52 11.80 21.23
CA PRO A 48 -0.47 11.74 22.32
C PRO A 48 -1.87 12.25 21.92
N GLU A 49 -2.07 12.79 20.72
CA GLU A 49 -3.27 13.51 20.31
C GLU A 49 -4.49 12.58 20.13
N LEU A 50 -4.25 11.37 19.60
CA LEU A 50 -5.29 10.36 19.35
C LEU A 50 -4.79 9.00 19.81
N ASP A 51 -5.58 8.30 20.60
CA ASP A 51 -5.27 6.98 21.12
C ASP A 51 -5.93 5.85 20.32
N GLU A 52 -5.80 4.60 20.81
CA GLU A 52 -6.39 3.42 20.16
C GLU A 52 -7.91 3.44 20.18
N HIS A 53 -8.52 4.03 21.22
CA HIS A 53 -9.96 4.16 21.30
C HIS A 53 -10.47 5.13 20.24
N ASP A 54 -9.80 6.28 20.07
CA ASP A 54 -10.15 7.26 19.04
C ASP A 54 -10.09 6.63 17.65
N LEU A 55 -9.03 5.89 17.32
CA LEU A 55 -8.86 5.26 16.00
C LEU A 55 -9.92 4.19 15.71
N SER A 56 -10.40 3.49 16.73
CA SER A 56 -11.43 2.47 16.56
C SER A 56 -12.86 3.03 16.55
N HIS A 57 -13.05 4.31 16.92
CA HIS A 57 -14.35 4.98 17.02
C HIS A 57 -14.47 6.23 16.13
N LEU A 58 -13.65 6.34 15.08
CA LEU A 58 -13.78 7.44 14.12
C LEU A 58 -15.14 7.38 13.42
N ASP A 59 -15.78 8.53 13.27
CA ASP A 59 -17.02 8.65 12.52
C ASP A 59 -16.86 8.32 11.04
N ALA A 60 -17.98 8.01 10.38
CA ALA A 60 -18.00 7.86 8.92
C ALA A 60 -17.41 9.10 8.22
N TYR A 61 -16.58 8.86 7.21
CA TYR A 61 -15.89 9.90 6.45
C TYR A 61 -14.87 10.72 7.25
N THR A 62 -14.58 10.37 8.49
CA THR A 62 -13.53 10.97 9.31
C THR A 62 -12.28 10.08 9.31
N ALA A 63 -11.12 10.68 9.26
CA ALA A 63 -9.85 9.99 9.34
C ALA A 63 -8.92 10.70 10.32
N ALA A 64 -8.10 9.92 11.02
CA ALA A 64 -6.92 10.40 11.72
C ALA A 64 -5.76 10.52 10.73
N ALA A 65 -5.02 11.62 10.79
CA ALA A 65 -3.89 11.86 9.90
C ALA A 65 -2.67 12.36 10.65
N ARG A 66 -1.51 11.91 10.20
CA ARG A 66 -0.20 12.42 10.58
C ARG A 66 0.63 12.61 9.32
N LEU A 67 0.96 13.84 9.02
CA LEU A 67 1.54 14.22 7.73
C LEU A 67 2.93 14.85 7.90
N VAL A 68 3.67 14.88 6.81
CA VAL A 68 4.92 15.63 6.72
C VAL A 68 4.66 16.91 5.93
N VAL A 69 4.78 18.05 6.60
CA VAL A 69 4.60 19.37 6.00
C VAL A 69 5.90 20.15 6.17
N ALA A 70 6.43 20.70 5.08
CA ALA A 70 7.72 21.43 5.09
C ALA A 70 8.87 20.64 5.74
N GLY A 71 8.91 19.31 5.52
CA GLY A 71 9.96 18.43 6.07
C GLY A 71 9.75 18.00 7.52
N ARG A 72 8.76 18.54 8.22
CA ARG A 72 8.45 18.22 9.63
C ARG A 72 7.20 17.35 9.72
N VAL A 73 7.20 16.40 10.67
CA VAL A 73 6.03 15.60 10.98
C VAL A 73 5.09 16.43 11.82
N THR A 74 3.81 16.50 11.41
CA THR A 74 2.78 17.20 12.21
C THR A 74 2.37 16.34 13.41
N PRO A 75 1.83 16.94 14.49
CA PRO A 75 0.99 16.23 15.43
C PRO A 75 -0.14 15.49 14.68
N ALA A 76 -0.70 14.46 15.29
CA ALA A 76 -1.86 13.80 14.71
C ALA A 76 -3.10 14.70 14.81
N PHE A 77 -3.96 14.62 13.82
CA PHE A 77 -5.21 15.40 13.77
C PHE A 77 -6.29 14.62 13.03
N THR A 78 -7.54 14.96 13.24
CA THR A 78 -8.66 14.41 12.49
C THR A 78 -8.98 15.29 11.29
N LEU A 79 -9.40 14.65 10.18
CA LEU A 79 -9.91 15.33 9.01
C LEU A 79 -11.20 14.66 8.53
N ARG A 80 -12.10 15.43 7.96
CA ARG A 80 -13.33 14.92 7.35
C ARG A 80 -13.20 14.93 5.83
N THR A 81 -13.43 13.77 5.22
CA THR A 81 -13.43 13.67 3.76
C THR A 81 -14.73 14.21 3.18
N ARG A 82 -14.66 14.74 1.97
CA ARG A 82 -15.85 15.17 1.21
C ARG A 82 -16.35 14.03 0.35
N PRO A 83 -17.66 13.94 0.07
CA PRO A 83 -18.15 12.99 -0.89
C PRO A 83 -17.52 13.26 -2.27
N PRO A 84 -17.42 12.24 -3.12
CA PRO A 84 -16.96 12.42 -4.49
C PRO A 84 -17.79 13.48 -5.20
N ARG A 85 -17.17 14.26 -6.07
CA ARG A 85 -17.91 15.19 -6.93
C ARG A 85 -18.86 14.39 -7.82
N PRO A 86 -20.03 14.97 -8.20
CA PRO A 86 -20.92 14.34 -9.15
C PRO A 86 -20.16 13.94 -10.42
N VAL A 87 -20.52 12.80 -10.99
CA VAL A 87 -19.95 12.34 -12.27
C VAL A 87 -20.45 13.30 -13.37
N ILE A 88 -19.54 14.04 -14.00
CA ILE A 88 -19.85 15.00 -15.05
C ILE A 88 -19.83 14.39 -16.46
N GLY A 89 -19.71 13.06 -16.57
CA GLY A 89 -19.81 12.34 -17.83
C GLY A 89 -18.56 12.36 -18.73
N GLU A 90 -17.45 12.96 -18.29
CA GLU A 90 -16.23 13.12 -19.10
C GLU A 90 -15.25 11.94 -19.09
N ALA A 91 -15.61 10.81 -18.48
CA ALA A 91 -14.70 9.67 -18.35
C ALA A 91 -14.14 9.19 -19.70
N THR A 92 -14.94 9.23 -20.76
CA THR A 92 -14.51 8.82 -22.10
C THR A 92 -13.52 9.82 -22.68
N ALA A 93 -13.79 11.12 -22.56
CA ALA A 93 -12.88 12.18 -23.03
C ALA A 93 -11.54 12.14 -22.30
N ILE A 94 -11.55 11.91 -20.97
CA ILE A 94 -10.34 11.76 -20.16
C ILE A 94 -9.52 10.54 -20.59
N ARG A 95 -10.18 9.40 -20.83
CA ARG A 95 -9.49 8.19 -21.31
C ARG A 95 -8.86 8.41 -22.69
N GLN A 96 -9.58 9.04 -23.60
CA GLN A 96 -9.08 9.36 -24.94
C GLN A 96 -7.90 10.33 -24.88
N ALA A 97 -7.99 11.38 -24.07
CA ALA A 97 -6.90 12.33 -23.87
C ALA A 97 -5.68 11.67 -23.21
N ALA A 98 -5.89 10.78 -22.27
CA ALA A 98 -4.80 10.00 -21.66
C ALA A 98 -4.16 9.04 -22.67
N ALA A 99 -4.97 8.32 -23.45
CA ALA A 99 -4.48 7.42 -24.49
C ALA A 99 -3.69 8.15 -25.59
N ALA A 100 -4.12 9.36 -25.96
CA ALA A 100 -3.41 10.19 -26.94
C ALA A 100 -2.06 10.73 -26.42
N ARG A 101 -1.92 10.90 -25.10
CA ARG A 101 -0.67 11.35 -24.47
C ARG A 101 0.32 10.21 -24.22
N VAL A 102 -0.21 9.03 -23.92
CA VAL A 102 0.59 7.82 -23.81
C VAL A 102 0.70 7.28 -25.24
N ALA A 103 1.72 7.70 -25.98
CA ALA A 103 2.04 7.05 -27.25
C ALA A 103 2.09 5.54 -26.99
N PRO A 104 1.61 4.69 -27.92
CA PRO A 104 1.71 3.24 -27.76
C PRO A 104 3.18 2.91 -27.56
N GLN A 105 3.57 2.71 -26.34
CA GLN A 105 4.90 2.18 -26.03
C GLN A 105 4.87 0.78 -26.60
N ASP A 106 5.86 0.49 -27.42
CA ASP A 106 6.08 -0.86 -27.91
C ASP A 106 6.20 -1.79 -26.69
N THR A 107 5.10 -2.44 -26.37
CA THR A 107 5.05 -3.36 -25.24
C THR A 107 5.74 -4.68 -25.55
N SER A 108 6.23 -4.87 -26.79
CA SER A 108 6.88 -6.10 -27.22
C SER A 108 8.08 -6.44 -26.34
N ALA A 109 8.86 -5.47 -25.93
CA ALA A 109 10.00 -5.66 -25.02
C ALA A 109 9.57 -6.08 -23.62
N ILE A 110 8.42 -5.56 -23.14
CA ILE A 110 7.84 -5.93 -21.84
C ILE A 110 7.24 -7.32 -21.92
N ASP A 111 6.49 -7.62 -22.99
CA ASP A 111 5.91 -8.94 -23.23
C ASP A 111 6.98 -10.02 -23.37
N ASP A 112 8.09 -9.73 -24.05
CA ASP A 112 9.25 -10.61 -24.13
C ASP A 112 9.93 -10.80 -22.77
N LEU A 113 10.05 -9.75 -21.97
CA LEU A 113 10.59 -9.86 -20.62
C LEU A 113 9.69 -10.72 -19.73
N VAL A 114 8.38 -10.51 -19.77
CA VAL A 114 7.38 -11.30 -19.04
C VAL A 114 7.43 -12.77 -19.47
N LYS A 115 7.50 -13.07 -20.78
CA LYS A 115 7.65 -14.43 -21.30
C LYS A 115 8.95 -15.08 -20.84
N ARG A 116 10.07 -14.34 -20.85
CA ARG A 116 11.37 -14.85 -20.35
C ARG A 116 11.32 -15.14 -18.85
N LEU A 117 10.67 -14.29 -18.05
CA LEU A 117 10.50 -14.51 -16.63
C LEU A 117 9.55 -15.68 -16.31
N ALA A 118 8.47 -15.83 -17.09
CA ALA A 118 7.52 -16.93 -16.95
C ALA A 118 8.13 -18.28 -17.40
N ASN A 119 9.01 -18.26 -18.41
CA ASN A 119 9.69 -19.45 -18.94
C ASN A 119 11.03 -19.75 -18.27
N LYS A 120 11.40 -19.04 -17.19
CA LYS A 120 12.62 -19.38 -16.45
C LYS A 120 12.46 -20.77 -15.83
N PRO A 121 13.19 -21.80 -16.29
CA PRO A 121 13.03 -23.14 -15.76
C PRO A 121 13.32 -23.14 -14.27
N ASP A 122 12.60 -23.98 -13.55
CA ASP A 122 12.60 -24.19 -12.09
C ASP A 122 13.96 -24.79 -11.61
N GLU A 123 15.07 -24.20 -12.01
CA GLU A 123 16.42 -24.64 -11.61
C GLU A 123 16.65 -24.50 -10.09
N GLN A 124 15.98 -23.54 -9.46
CA GLN A 124 16.09 -23.37 -8.02
C GLN A 124 15.32 -24.45 -7.22
N ARG A 125 14.25 -24.99 -7.77
CA ARG A 125 13.53 -26.13 -7.14
C ARG A 125 14.26 -27.46 -7.31
N ARG A 126 15.04 -27.64 -8.36
CA ARG A 126 15.86 -28.85 -8.54
C ARG A 126 17.03 -28.91 -7.58
N HIS A 127 17.67 -27.76 -7.28
CA HIS A 127 18.79 -27.72 -6.31
C HIS A 127 18.35 -28.03 -4.87
N GLN A 128 17.15 -27.58 -4.46
CA GLN A 128 16.62 -27.89 -3.13
C GLN A 128 16.14 -29.35 -2.99
N ARG A 129 15.71 -29.99 -4.08
CA ARG A 129 15.34 -31.41 -4.06
C ARG A 129 16.54 -32.35 -4.01
N SER A 130 17.65 -31.98 -4.61
CA SER A 130 18.89 -32.78 -4.60
C SER A 130 19.59 -32.79 -3.23
N GLN A 131 19.29 -31.83 -2.35
CA GLN A 131 19.88 -31.77 -1.01
C GLN A 131 19.03 -32.49 0.09
N ARG A 132 17.91 -33.09 -0.28
CA ARG A 132 17.00 -33.81 0.63
C ARG A 132 16.97 -35.32 0.40
N THR A 133 18.08 -35.94 0.06
CA THR A 133 18.20 -37.40 0.17
C THR A 133 18.61 -37.73 1.60
N PRO A 134 17.80 -38.46 2.36
CA PRO A 134 18.20 -38.93 3.69
C PRO A 134 19.22 -40.04 3.52
N THR A 135 20.36 -39.88 4.17
CA THR A 135 21.31 -40.97 4.43
C THR A 135 20.63 -41.97 5.36
N THR A 136 20.28 -43.14 4.85
CA THR A 136 19.87 -44.30 5.64
C THR A 136 21.14 -45.08 5.96
N THR A 137 21.42 -45.21 7.22
CA THR A 137 22.15 -46.37 7.83
C THR A 137 21.59 -46.63 9.19
#